data_b711b5cb7d2362130b45bfaa86968943
#
_entry.id   b711b5cb7d2362130b45bfaa86968943
#
_cell.length_a   1.000
_cell.length_b   1.000
_cell.length_c   1.000
_cell.angle_alpha   90.00
_cell.angle_beta   90.00
_cell.angle_gamma   90.00
#
_symmetry.space_group_name_H-M   'P 1'
#
loop_
_entity.id
_entity.type
_entity.pdbx_description
1 polymer ?
#
loop_
_entity_poly.entity_id
_entity_poly.type
_entity_poly.pdbx_seq_one_letter_code
_entity_poly.pdbx_strand_id
1 'polypeptide(L)'
;VGDIREKLEDNTKQVLDAFPGNAVVGRGLEKLLLDRTEFDTEAKTELSELREKIFSHSSAILKGKGQRRHQNFKVGVEFDLEEYRSEVAQQIGISALELVNQLYGDLPPFQKVLGFRKISAEGLLHRYNCAQIQGLLLRCEAMTIHLADSRSAKLRQLMKYLRFNKLLCSIRRNKDHGKSLVLEIDGPLSIFVNTQKYGFNLANFFPAILHQTRWELKAEVRIRKNQSHTLDLNQTCGIRSHYRQFISYVPEEIQLLSQQIANKIPAWKLTSTADYLQFTGESVCFPDFLFTHSSGKKVPMELFHTWHAAPLVERLNQLEAQNSAPLLL
;
A
#
# COMPACT_ATOMS: atom_id res chain seq x y z
N VAL A 1 2.39 -17.51 -18.34
CA VAL A 1 0.94 -17.76 -18.14
C VAL A 1 0.72 -19.27 -18.22
N GLY A 2 -0.10 -19.80 -17.31
CA GLY A 2 -0.38 -21.24 -17.24
C GLY A 2 0.55 -22.07 -16.35
N ASP A 3 1.75 -21.59 -16.03
CA ASP A 3 2.60 -22.24 -15.03
C ASP A 3 2.04 -22.03 -13.61
N ILE A 4 2.42 -22.93 -12.67
CA ILE A 4 2.09 -22.78 -11.25
C ILE A 4 3.11 -21.85 -10.58
N ARG A 5 2.67 -21.23 -9.48
CA ARG A 5 3.45 -20.25 -8.71
C ARG A 5 4.78 -20.83 -8.21
N GLU A 6 4.77 -22.04 -7.66
CA GLU A 6 5.99 -22.74 -7.18
C GLU A 6 7.05 -22.83 -8.28
N LYS A 7 6.67 -23.26 -9.50
CA LYS A 7 7.59 -23.33 -10.63
C LYS A 7 8.14 -21.98 -11.05
N LEU A 8 7.31 -20.92 -10.98
CA LEU A 8 7.75 -19.55 -11.24
C LEU A 8 8.78 -19.11 -10.19
N GLU A 9 8.51 -19.35 -8.91
CA GLU A 9 9.40 -19.00 -7.81
C GLU A 9 10.73 -19.78 -7.89
N ASP A 10 10.69 -21.07 -8.21
CA ASP A 10 11.91 -21.89 -8.41
C ASP A 10 12.76 -21.40 -9.58
N ASN A 11 12.15 -21.10 -10.73
CA ASN A 11 12.84 -20.55 -11.88
C ASN A 11 13.48 -19.19 -11.54
N THR A 12 12.75 -18.35 -10.82
CA THR A 12 13.26 -17.04 -10.40
C THR A 12 14.44 -17.20 -9.45
N LYS A 13 14.36 -18.14 -8.52
CA LYS A 13 15.45 -18.46 -7.60
C LYS A 13 16.71 -18.91 -8.35
N GLN A 14 16.58 -19.79 -9.34
CA GLN A 14 17.71 -20.20 -10.17
C GLN A 14 18.39 -19.01 -10.88
N VAL A 15 17.59 -18.06 -11.41
CA VAL A 15 18.12 -16.84 -12.03
C VAL A 15 18.84 -15.97 -10.99
N LEU A 16 18.30 -15.86 -9.77
CA LEU A 16 18.89 -15.08 -8.69
C LEU A 16 20.19 -15.70 -8.17
N ASP A 17 20.25 -17.02 -8.07
CA ASP A 17 21.45 -17.74 -7.63
C ASP A 17 22.60 -17.58 -8.65
N ALA A 18 22.28 -17.44 -9.94
CA ALA A 18 23.22 -17.13 -11.01
C ALA A 18 23.56 -15.63 -11.13
N PHE A 19 22.84 -14.75 -10.41
CA PHE A 19 23.02 -13.31 -10.52
C PHE A 19 24.24 -12.85 -9.71
N PRO A 20 25.21 -12.14 -10.33
CA PRO A 20 26.45 -11.75 -9.69
C PRO A 20 26.28 -10.59 -8.67
N GLY A 21 25.05 -10.15 -8.44
CA GLY A 21 24.71 -9.02 -7.57
C GLY A 21 24.42 -9.42 -6.11
N ASN A 22 23.98 -8.43 -5.34
CA ASN A 22 23.58 -8.64 -3.96
C ASN A 22 22.26 -9.44 -3.88
N ALA A 23 22.29 -10.60 -3.22
CA ALA A 23 21.13 -11.49 -3.07
C ALA A 23 19.92 -10.81 -2.38
N VAL A 24 20.14 -9.81 -1.50
CA VAL A 24 19.08 -9.05 -0.85
C VAL A 24 18.35 -8.17 -1.87
N VAL A 25 19.11 -7.52 -2.76
CA VAL A 25 18.56 -6.72 -3.86
C VAL A 25 17.76 -7.61 -4.81
N GLY A 26 18.34 -8.76 -5.22
CA GLY A 26 17.67 -9.73 -6.07
C GLY A 26 16.32 -10.17 -5.53
N ARG A 27 16.25 -10.60 -4.27
CA ARG A 27 15.00 -10.98 -3.59
C ARG A 27 13.99 -9.83 -3.49
N GLY A 28 14.46 -8.60 -3.31
CA GLY A 28 13.59 -7.43 -3.31
C GLY A 28 12.96 -7.15 -4.68
N LEU A 29 13.74 -7.29 -5.76
CA LEU A 29 13.26 -7.18 -7.14
C LEU A 29 12.28 -8.30 -7.49
N GLU A 30 12.59 -9.54 -7.11
CA GLU A 30 11.71 -10.70 -7.26
C GLU A 30 10.33 -10.44 -6.63
N LYS A 31 10.31 -10.01 -5.36
CA LYS A 31 9.07 -9.69 -4.68
C LYS A 31 8.24 -8.66 -5.44
N LEU A 32 8.86 -7.59 -5.96
CA LEU A 32 8.17 -6.58 -6.75
C LEU A 32 7.62 -7.12 -8.08
N LEU A 33 8.27 -8.12 -8.68
CA LEU A 33 7.78 -8.81 -9.87
C LEU A 33 6.60 -9.74 -9.52
N LEU A 34 6.69 -10.49 -8.43
CA LEU A 34 5.61 -11.34 -7.94
C LEU A 34 4.36 -10.52 -7.59
N ASP A 35 4.50 -9.35 -6.97
CA ASP A 35 3.40 -8.42 -6.69
C ASP A 35 2.70 -7.89 -7.97
N ARG A 36 3.31 -8.04 -9.12
CA ARG A 36 2.77 -7.69 -10.44
C ARG A 36 2.22 -8.88 -11.22
N THR A 37 2.41 -10.06 -10.68
CA THR A 37 1.91 -11.31 -11.25
C THR A 37 0.50 -11.55 -10.73
N GLU A 38 -0.41 -11.87 -11.63
CA GLU A 38 -1.78 -12.22 -11.30
C GLU A 38 -1.88 -13.74 -11.19
N PHE A 39 -2.29 -14.19 -10.02
CA PHE A 39 -2.48 -15.60 -9.70
C PHE A 39 -3.97 -15.92 -9.62
N ASP A 40 -4.31 -17.17 -9.95
CA ASP A 40 -5.65 -17.71 -9.71
C ASP A 40 -5.85 -17.88 -8.20
N THR A 41 -6.58 -16.93 -7.61
CA THR A 41 -6.87 -16.91 -6.16
C THR A 41 -8.30 -17.30 -5.85
N GLU A 42 -9.06 -17.79 -6.83
CA GLU A 42 -10.42 -18.22 -6.58
C GLU A 42 -10.42 -19.37 -5.55
N ALA A 43 -11.08 -19.11 -4.43
CA ALA A 43 -11.27 -20.11 -3.38
C ALA A 43 -12.21 -21.20 -3.88
N LYS A 44 -11.65 -22.30 -4.35
CA LYS A 44 -12.40 -23.49 -4.76
C LYS A 44 -12.81 -24.26 -3.50
N THR A 45 -13.94 -23.88 -2.92
CA THR A 45 -14.53 -24.56 -1.74
C THR A 45 -14.61 -26.06 -1.96
N GLU A 46 -14.91 -26.49 -3.19
CA GLU A 46 -14.95 -27.88 -3.63
C GLU A 46 -13.61 -28.62 -3.40
N LEU A 47 -12.46 -27.94 -3.57
CA LEU A 47 -11.15 -28.57 -3.33
C LEU A 47 -10.85 -28.76 -1.84
N SER A 48 -11.33 -27.88 -0.99
CA SER A 48 -11.21 -28.05 0.47
C SER A 48 -12.04 -29.25 0.95
N GLU A 49 -13.27 -29.37 0.48
CA GLU A 49 -14.16 -30.52 0.78
C GLU A 49 -13.60 -31.82 0.20
N LEU A 50 -13.07 -31.79 -1.02
CA LEU A 50 -12.41 -32.95 -1.63
C LEU A 50 -11.22 -33.40 -0.80
N ARG A 51 -10.41 -32.48 -0.34
CA ARG A 51 -9.23 -32.75 0.51
C ARG A 51 -9.64 -33.39 1.84
N GLU A 52 -10.71 -32.93 2.48
CA GLU A 52 -11.24 -33.52 3.70
C GLU A 52 -11.69 -34.95 3.47
N LYS A 53 -12.42 -35.23 2.38
CA LYS A 53 -12.81 -36.59 1.99
C LYS A 53 -11.58 -37.47 1.76
N ILE A 54 -10.58 -37.00 0.98
CA ILE A 54 -9.34 -37.73 0.71
C ILE A 54 -8.63 -38.09 2.01
N PHE A 55 -8.45 -37.16 2.93
CA PHE A 55 -7.76 -37.41 4.20
C PHE A 55 -8.53 -38.38 5.10
N SER A 56 -9.86 -38.28 5.13
CA SER A 56 -10.71 -39.21 5.88
C SER A 56 -10.59 -40.65 5.35
N HIS A 57 -10.69 -40.85 4.03
CA HIS A 57 -10.50 -42.16 3.41
C HIS A 57 -9.08 -42.69 3.57
N SER A 58 -8.08 -41.85 3.37
CA SER A 58 -6.67 -42.19 3.59
C SER A 58 -6.43 -42.68 5.02
N SER A 59 -7.00 -41.97 6.00
CA SER A 59 -6.88 -42.35 7.41
C SER A 59 -7.50 -43.70 7.70
N ALA A 60 -8.67 -44.01 7.11
CA ALA A 60 -9.33 -45.27 7.25
C ALA A 60 -8.51 -46.43 6.66
N ILE A 61 -7.97 -46.28 5.44
CA ILE A 61 -7.15 -47.30 4.76
C ILE A 61 -5.88 -47.57 5.57
N LEU A 62 -5.19 -46.50 6.02
CA LEU A 62 -3.93 -46.62 6.78
C LEU A 62 -4.17 -47.28 8.16
N LYS A 63 -5.28 -46.96 8.85
CA LYS A 63 -5.65 -47.66 10.07
C LYS A 63 -5.90 -49.12 9.84
N GLY A 64 -6.61 -49.50 8.77
CA GLY A 64 -6.85 -50.89 8.39
C GLY A 64 -5.56 -51.65 8.08
N LYS A 65 -4.63 -51.03 7.30
CA LYS A 65 -3.31 -51.62 7.01
C LYS A 65 -2.41 -51.68 8.27
N GLY A 66 -2.52 -50.74 9.18
CA GLY A 66 -1.80 -50.71 10.46
C GLY A 66 -2.22 -51.77 11.44
N GLN A 67 -3.51 -52.06 11.53
CA GLN A 67 -4.03 -53.15 12.36
C GLN A 67 -3.55 -54.53 11.86
N ARG A 68 -3.45 -54.74 10.55
CA ARG A 68 -2.84 -55.96 9.98
C ARG A 68 -1.35 -56.07 10.29
N ARG A 69 -0.62 -54.97 10.44
CA ARG A 69 0.80 -54.93 10.83
C ARG A 69 1.03 -55.40 12.29
N HIS A 70 0.11 -55.13 13.19
CA HIS A 70 0.22 -55.58 14.59
C HIS A 70 -0.02 -57.08 14.77
N GLN A 71 -0.73 -57.72 13.83
CA GLN A 71 -0.98 -59.16 13.86
C GLN A 71 0.15 -59.99 13.23
N ASN A 72 0.96 -59.42 12.36
CA ASN A 72 2.06 -60.10 11.70
C ASN A 72 3.37 -59.35 11.87
N PHE A 73 4.13 -59.64 12.91
CA PHE A 73 5.48 -59.18 13.13
C PHE A 73 6.45 -59.80 12.08
N LYS A 74 6.30 -59.47 10.81
CA LYS A 74 7.30 -59.79 9.76
C LYS A 74 7.56 -58.57 8.90
N VAL A 75 8.82 -58.21 8.91
CA VAL A 75 9.57 -57.22 8.15
C VAL A 75 9.05 -57.04 6.71
N GLY A 76 8.85 -55.76 6.32
CA GLY A 76 8.94 -55.36 4.91
C GLY A 76 7.67 -55.66 4.09
N VAL A 77 6.49 -55.13 4.50
CA VAL A 77 5.50 -54.84 3.45
C VAL A 77 5.91 -53.54 2.82
N GLU A 78 6.48 -53.64 1.63
CA GLU A 78 6.73 -52.51 0.75
C GLU A 78 5.41 -51.73 0.60
N PHE A 79 5.38 -50.49 0.97
CA PHE A 79 4.20 -49.61 0.84
C PHE A 79 4.15 -49.18 -0.61
N ASP A 80 3.31 -49.76 -1.43
CA ASP A 80 3.07 -49.35 -2.80
C ASP A 80 2.20 -48.08 -2.80
N LEU A 81 2.88 -46.95 -3.12
CA LEU A 81 2.24 -45.64 -3.15
C LEU A 81 1.24 -45.52 -4.29
N GLU A 82 1.48 -46.19 -5.43
CA GLU A 82 0.56 -46.13 -6.58
C GLU A 82 -0.71 -46.96 -6.34
N GLU A 83 -0.55 -48.15 -5.74
CA GLU A 83 -1.71 -48.95 -5.29
C GLU A 83 -2.56 -48.15 -4.30
N TYR A 84 -1.94 -47.52 -3.32
CA TYR A 84 -2.61 -46.71 -2.32
C TYR A 84 -3.34 -45.50 -2.94
N ARG A 85 -2.71 -44.80 -3.86
CA ARG A 85 -3.35 -43.66 -4.58
C ARG A 85 -4.55 -44.12 -5.39
N SER A 86 -4.42 -45.25 -6.06
CA SER A 86 -5.51 -45.86 -6.86
C SER A 86 -6.68 -46.27 -5.98
N GLU A 87 -6.40 -46.86 -4.82
CA GLU A 87 -7.42 -47.27 -3.84
C GLU A 87 -8.20 -46.06 -3.27
N VAL A 88 -7.48 -44.99 -2.91
CA VAL A 88 -8.12 -43.73 -2.44
C VAL A 88 -8.92 -43.06 -3.55
N ALA A 89 -8.39 -42.99 -4.75
CA ALA A 89 -9.04 -42.39 -5.91
C ALA A 89 -10.32 -43.11 -6.29
N GLN A 90 -10.29 -44.45 -6.25
CA GLN A 90 -11.46 -45.28 -6.51
C GLN A 90 -12.61 -45.07 -5.49
N GLN A 91 -12.27 -44.93 -4.20
CA GLN A 91 -13.26 -44.69 -3.15
C GLN A 91 -13.91 -43.29 -3.26
N ILE A 92 -13.21 -42.35 -3.82
CA ILE A 92 -13.70 -40.95 -3.98
C ILE A 92 -14.38 -40.75 -5.33
N GLY A 93 -14.14 -41.64 -6.30
CA GLY A 93 -14.73 -41.58 -7.64
C GLY A 93 -14.03 -40.65 -8.61
N ILE A 94 -12.73 -40.44 -8.41
CA ILE A 94 -11.85 -39.67 -9.33
C ILE A 94 -10.66 -40.53 -9.78
N SER A 95 -9.95 -40.11 -10.82
CA SER A 95 -8.72 -40.79 -11.23
C SER A 95 -7.55 -40.48 -10.28
N ALA A 96 -6.57 -41.39 -10.16
CA ALA A 96 -5.36 -41.16 -9.34
C ALA A 96 -4.58 -39.94 -9.79
N LEU A 97 -4.55 -39.64 -11.09
CA LEU A 97 -3.91 -38.45 -11.66
C LEU A 97 -4.64 -37.16 -11.26
N GLU A 98 -5.97 -37.15 -11.32
CA GLU A 98 -6.78 -36.01 -10.86
C GLU A 98 -6.64 -35.77 -9.37
N LEU A 99 -6.60 -36.83 -8.58
CA LEU A 99 -6.37 -36.77 -7.13
C LEU A 99 -5.08 -36.02 -6.80
N VAL A 100 -3.97 -36.38 -7.45
CA VAL A 100 -2.67 -35.72 -7.21
C VAL A 100 -2.68 -34.26 -7.68
N ASN A 101 -3.27 -33.99 -8.86
CA ASN A 101 -3.26 -32.66 -9.46
C ASN A 101 -4.19 -31.66 -8.77
N GLN A 102 -5.30 -32.15 -8.19
CA GLN A 102 -6.32 -31.27 -7.58
C GLN A 102 -6.16 -31.12 -6.07
N LEU A 103 -5.46 -32.06 -5.39
CA LEU A 103 -5.39 -32.11 -3.93
C LEU A 103 -4.98 -30.78 -3.26
N TYR A 104 -4.10 -30.03 -3.88
CA TYR A 104 -3.56 -28.78 -3.35
C TYR A 104 -3.71 -27.59 -4.31
N GLY A 105 -4.59 -27.70 -5.32
CA GLY A 105 -4.74 -26.68 -6.36
C GLY A 105 -5.23 -25.31 -5.88
N ASP A 106 -5.81 -25.24 -4.68
CA ASP A 106 -6.22 -24.01 -4.00
C ASP A 106 -5.09 -23.35 -3.19
N LEU A 107 -4.01 -24.09 -2.89
CA LEU A 107 -2.92 -23.55 -2.09
C LEU A 107 -1.99 -22.63 -2.91
N PRO A 108 -1.40 -21.59 -2.28
CA PRO A 108 -0.58 -20.61 -2.97
C PRO A 108 0.49 -21.19 -3.91
N PRO A 109 1.26 -22.23 -3.56
CA PRO A 109 2.28 -22.80 -4.47
C PRO A 109 1.71 -23.30 -5.79
N PHE A 110 0.47 -23.82 -5.78
CA PHE A 110 -0.20 -24.46 -6.93
C PHE A 110 -1.09 -23.49 -7.72
N GLN A 111 -1.22 -22.24 -7.27
CA GLN A 111 -1.97 -21.21 -7.98
C GLN A 111 -1.39 -21.00 -9.38
N LYS A 112 -2.25 -20.98 -10.40
CA LYS A 112 -1.84 -20.73 -11.78
C LYS A 112 -1.56 -19.26 -12.03
N VAL A 113 -0.53 -18.97 -12.81
CA VAL A 113 -0.23 -17.63 -13.31
C VAL A 113 -1.22 -17.26 -14.40
N LEU A 114 -2.09 -16.29 -14.14
CA LEU A 114 -3.09 -15.77 -15.08
C LEU A 114 -2.53 -14.65 -15.95
N GLY A 115 -1.70 -13.78 -15.38
CA GLY A 115 -1.18 -12.63 -16.08
C GLY A 115 0.04 -12.00 -15.41
N PHE A 116 0.66 -11.07 -16.13
CA PHE A 116 1.76 -10.26 -15.61
C PHE A 116 1.63 -8.82 -16.09
N ARG A 117 1.60 -7.87 -15.15
CA ARG A 117 1.59 -6.44 -15.45
C ARG A 117 3.00 -5.98 -15.81
N LYS A 118 3.28 -5.87 -17.12
CA LYS A 118 4.59 -5.51 -17.66
C LYS A 118 5.18 -4.25 -17.00
N ILE A 119 6.48 -4.24 -16.76
CA ILE A 119 7.25 -3.12 -16.24
C ILE A 119 8.61 -3.10 -16.96
N SER A 120 9.13 -1.91 -17.25
CA SER A 120 10.49 -1.79 -17.78
C SER A 120 11.52 -2.03 -16.66
N ALA A 121 12.74 -2.41 -17.02
CA ALA A 121 13.83 -2.58 -16.05
C ALA A 121 14.08 -1.30 -15.25
N GLU A 122 14.10 -0.14 -15.92
CA GLU A 122 14.23 1.17 -15.26
C GLU A 122 13.07 1.44 -14.28
N GLY A 123 11.83 1.17 -14.70
CA GLY A 123 10.64 1.32 -13.85
C GLY A 123 10.67 0.40 -12.63
N LEU A 124 11.20 -0.81 -12.78
CA LEU A 124 11.38 -1.75 -11.67
C LEU A 124 12.41 -1.23 -10.66
N LEU A 125 13.54 -0.69 -11.14
CA LEU A 125 14.57 -0.10 -10.29
C LEU A 125 14.03 1.13 -9.54
N HIS A 126 13.29 2.01 -10.22
CA HIS A 126 12.65 3.16 -9.54
C HIS A 126 11.66 2.70 -8.46
N ARG A 127 10.87 1.67 -8.75
CA ARG A 127 9.95 1.10 -7.77
C ARG A 127 10.70 0.49 -6.58
N TYR A 128 11.79 -0.24 -6.85
CA TYR A 128 12.63 -0.81 -5.80
C TYR A 128 13.22 0.27 -4.89
N ASN A 129 13.82 1.32 -5.46
CA ASN A 129 14.41 2.41 -4.70
C ASN A 129 13.36 3.14 -3.86
N CYS A 130 12.18 3.41 -4.41
CA CYS A 130 11.06 3.95 -3.63
C CYS A 130 10.66 3.03 -2.48
N ALA A 131 10.56 1.71 -2.72
CA ALA A 131 10.14 0.74 -1.71
C ALA A 131 11.13 0.65 -0.53
N GLN A 132 12.44 0.86 -0.76
CA GLN A 132 13.44 0.92 0.32
C GLN A 132 13.14 2.10 1.26
N ILE A 133 12.91 3.28 0.71
CA ILE A 133 12.57 4.46 1.52
C ILE A 133 11.22 4.29 2.21
N GLN A 134 10.21 3.78 1.49
CA GLN A 134 8.90 3.48 2.07
C GLN A 134 9.00 2.53 3.27
N GLY A 135 9.86 1.52 3.19
CA GLY A 135 10.13 0.59 4.29
C GLY A 135 10.74 1.27 5.52
N LEU A 136 11.66 2.24 5.33
CA LEU A 136 12.22 3.05 6.42
C LEU A 136 11.15 3.95 7.06
N LEU A 137 10.29 4.58 6.25
CA LEU A 137 9.24 5.48 6.73
C LEU A 137 8.17 4.77 7.59
N LEU A 138 8.01 3.44 7.47
CA LEU A 138 7.17 2.67 8.40
C LEU A 138 7.66 2.73 9.86
N ARG A 139 8.90 3.15 10.08
CA ARG A 139 9.53 3.31 11.40
C ARG A 139 9.92 4.76 11.69
N CYS A 140 9.23 5.70 11.05
CA CYS A 140 9.45 7.12 11.21
C CYS A 140 8.83 7.64 12.52
N GLU A 141 9.53 8.55 13.20
CA GLU A 141 9.03 9.29 14.35
C GLU A 141 8.48 10.65 13.93
N ALA A 142 9.22 11.35 13.07
CA ALA A 142 8.86 12.64 12.51
C ALA A 142 9.49 12.82 11.15
N MET A 143 8.83 13.55 10.26
CA MET A 143 9.33 13.88 8.94
C MET A 143 9.13 15.35 8.64
N THR A 144 10.18 16.04 8.23
CA THR A 144 10.15 17.43 7.77
C THR A 144 10.47 17.49 6.29
N ILE A 145 9.65 18.21 5.52
CA ILE A 145 9.83 18.41 4.09
C ILE A 145 9.92 19.90 3.79
N HIS A 146 11.02 20.31 3.20
CA HIS A 146 11.18 21.66 2.65
C HIS A 146 10.86 21.63 1.16
N LEU A 147 9.95 22.51 0.74
CA LEU A 147 9.52 22.65 -0.66
C LEU A 147 9.87 24.05 -1.15
N ALA A 148 10.65 24.15 -2.22
CA ALA A 148 10.98 25.40 -2.87
C ALA A 148 10.58 25.37 -4.34
N ASP A 149 10.17 26.52 -4.89
CA ASP A 149 9.86 26.74 -6.32
C ASP A 149 8.86 25.72 -6.91
N SER A 150 7.98 25.14 -6.08
CA SER A 150 6.96 24.21 -6.58
C SER A 150 5.87 24.96 -7.33
N ARG A 151 5.53 24.46 -8.53
CA ARG A 151 4.37 24.98 -9.28
C ARG A 151 3.10 24.78 -8.46
N SER A 152 2.23 25.79 -8.44
CA SER A 152 0.98 25.75 -7.66
C SER A 152 0.14 24.50 -7.89
N ALA A 153 0.11 23.98 -9.12
CA ALA A 153 -0.62 22.74 -9.44
C ALA A 153 0.00 21.50 -8.78
N LYS A 154 1.33 21.37 -8.77
CA LYS A 154 2.03 20.26 -8.11
C LYS A 154 1.88 20.31 -6.60
N LEU A 155 1.96 21.51 -6.04
CA LEU A 155 1.81 21.73 -4.61
C LEU A 155 0.40 21.36 -4.13
N ARG A 156 -0.64 21.81 -4.85
CA ARG A 156 -2.03 21.43 -4.56
C ARG A 156 -2.23 19.92 -4.60
N GLN A 157 -1.68 19.27 -5.59
CA GLN A 157 -1.77 17.83 -5.71
C GLN A 157 -1.09 17.13 -4.53
N LEU A 158 0.06 17.63 -4.09
CA LEU A 158 0.76 17.11 -2.91
C LEU A 158 -0.10 17.27 -1.63
N MET A 159 -0.68 18.47 -1.42
CA MET A 159 -1.53 18.75 -0.25
C MET A 159 -2.79 17.88 -0.24
N LYS A 160 -3.44 17.73 -1.40
CA LYS A 160 -4.57 16.83 -1.54
C LYS A 160 -4.21 15.39 -1.20
N TYR A 161 -3.04 14.94 -1.64
CA TYR A 161 -2.57 13.58 -1.37
C TYR A 161 -2.21 13.37 0.11
N LEU A 162 -1.61 14.37 0.74
CA LEU A 162 -1.34 14.39 2.17
C LEU A 162 -2.62 14.18 2.98
N ARG A 163 -3.68 14.92 2.66
CA ARG A 163 -4.97 14.83 3.35
C ARG A 163 -5.67 13.51 3.09
N PHE A 164 -5.69 13.02 1.86
CA PHE A 164 -6.31 11.75 1.52
C PHE A 164 -5.63 10.56 2.19
N ASN A 165 -4.32 10.65 2.43
CA ASN A 165 -3.60 9.69 3.26
C ASN A 165 -3.79 9.92 4.76
N LYS A 166 -4.62 10.89 5.16
CA LYS A 166 -4.96 11.17 6.57
C LYS A 166 -3.70 11.41 7.43
N LEU A 167 -2.71 12.12 6.87
CA LEU A 167 -1.47 12.42 7.55
C LEU A 167 -1.64 13.66 8.43
N LEU A 168 -1.09 13.59 9.64
CA LEU A 168 -1.00 14.70 10.56
C LEU A 168 0.15 15.60 10.12
N CYS A 169 -0.14 16.81 9.70
CA CYS A 169 0.83 17.72 9.14
C CYS A 169 0.56 19.17 9.54
N SER A 170 1.59 19.83 10.02
CA SER A 170 1.62 21.29 10.09
C SER A 170 2.31 21.86 8.85
N ILE A 171 1.83 22.99 8.35
CA ILE A 171 2.34 23.64 7.15
C ILE A 171 2.67 25.08 7.47
N ARG A 172 3.91 25.48 7.26
CA ARG A 172 4.35 26.87 7.49
C ARG A 172 5.19 27.40 6.34
N ARG A 173 5.24 28.72 6.19
CA ARG A 173 6.19 29.38 5.29
C ARG A 173 7.58 29.41 5.90
N ASN A 174 8.59 29.27 5.05
CA ASN A 174 9.96 29.54 5.47
C ASN A 174 10.24 31.04 5.34
N LYS A 175 10.61 31.68 6.44
CA LYS A 175 10.92 33.14 6.46
C LYS A 175 12.11 33.51 5.60
N ASP A 176 13.09 32.64 5.56
CA ASP A 176 14.39 32.91 4.93
C ASP A 176 14.33 32.80 3.39
N HIS A 177 13.32 32.12 2.86
CA HIS A 177 13.16 31.84 1.42
C HIS A 177 11.71 32.04 0.96
N GLY A 178 11.29 33.27 0.79
CA GLY A 178 9.93 33.82 0.60
C GLY A 178 8.85 33.04 -0.16
N LYS A 179 9.15 31.97 -0.90
CA LYS A 179 8.18 31.08 -1.57
C LYS A 179 8.31 29.61 -1.18
N SER A 180 9.09 29.31 -0.16
CA SER A 180 9.26 27.94 0.30
C SER A 180 8.31 27.60 1.42
N LEU A 181 7.86 26.35 1.45
CA LEU A 181 6.99 25.78 2.47
C LEU A 181 7.75 24.73 3.26
N VAL A 182 7.45 24.63 4.53
CA VAL A 182 7.89 23.56 5.41
C VAL A 182 6.68 22.77 5.85
N LEU A 183 6.73 21.48 5.61
CA LEU A 183 5.73 20.51 6.06
C LEU A 183 6.36 19.71 7.19
N GLU A 184 5.74 19.70 8.34
CA GLU A 184 6.12 18.86 9.48
C GLU A 184 5.04 17.79 9.65
N ILE A 185 5.42 16.53 9.49
CA ILE A 185 4.51 15.38 9.47
C ILE A 185 4.89 14.44 10.60
N ASP A 186 3.90 14.08 11.41
CA ASP A 186 4.06 13.08 12.45
C ASP A 186 4.35 11.70 11.83
N GLY A 187 5.25 10.96 12.45
CA GLY A 187 5.52 9.59 12.04
C GLY A 187 4.64 8.56 12.75
N PRO A 188 4.58 7.32 12.27
CA PRO A 188 3.80 6.27 12.93
C PRO A 188 4.25 5.95 14.34
N LEU A 189 5.50 6.21 14.71
CA LEU A 189 6.01 5.96 16.05
C LEU A 189 5.69 7.07 17.05
N SER A 190 5.23 8.23 16.60
CA SER A 190 4.79 9.34 17.47
C SER A 190 3.30 9.30 17.81
N ILE A 191 2.51 8.47 17.13
CA ILE A 191 1.08 8.36 17.33
C ILE A 191 0.72 7.08 18.12
N PHE A 192 -0.36 7.13 18.90
CA PHE A 192 -0.76 6.03 19.79
C PHE A 192 -1.79 5.07 19.19
N VAL A 193 -2.48 5.47 18.10
CA VAL A 193 -3.61 4.72 17.52
C VAL A 193 -3.36 4.43 16.05
N ASN A 194 -3.67 3.18 15.63
CA ASN A 194 -3.57 2.76 14.23
C ASN A 194 -2.19 2.97 13.57
N THR A 195 -1.12 2.82 14.32
CA THR A 195 0.27 3.10 13.90
C THR A 195 0.65 2.41 12.59
N GLN A 196 0.22 1.16 12.40
CA GLN A 196 0.51 0.38 11.19
C GLN A 196 -0.15 0.98 9.95
N LYS A 197 -1.46 1.27 10.02
CA LYS A 197 -2.21 1.87 8.90
C LYS A 197 -1.66 3.26 8.55
N TYR A 198 -1.36 4.04 9.58
CA TYR A 198 -0.77 5.36 9.40
C TYR A 198 0.62 5.29 8.77
N GLY A 199 1.46 4.33 9.18
CA GLY A 199 2.77 4.09 8.56
C GLY A 199 2.66 3.75 7.08
N PHE A 200 1.71 2.90 6.68
CA PHE A 200 1.44 2.64 5.26
C PHE A 200 0.98 3.90 4.51
N ASN A 201 0.15 4.72 5.12
CA ASN A 201 -0.27 5.98 4.52
C ASN A 201 0.91 6.93 4.30
N LEU A 202 1.80 7.06 5.30
CA LEU A 202 3.02 7.86 5.18
C LEU A 202 3.95 7.32 4.09
N ALA A 203 4.17 6.00 4.06
CA ALA A 203 4.96 5.34 3.03
C ALA A 203 4.38 5.57 1.62
N ASN A 204 3.06 5.49 1.47
CA ASN A 204 2.35 5.74 0.21
C ASN A 204 2.40 7.21 -0.22
N PHE A 205 2.57 8.12 0.70
CA PHE A 205 2.72 9.55 0.41
C PHE A 205 4.10 9.90 -0.18
N PHE A 206 5.16 9.16 0.16
CA PHE A 206 6.53 9.46 -0.27
C PHE A 206 6.70 9.68 -1.78
N PRO A 207 6.16 8.84 -2.69
CA PRO A 207 6.29 9.07 -4.13
C PRO A 207 5.70 10.40 -4.62
N ALA A 208 4.78 11.02 -3.86
CA ALA A 208 4.21 12.33 -4.19
C ALA A 208 5.23 13.46 -4.04
N ILE A 209 6.11 13.34 -3.06
CA ILE A 209 7.19 14.30 -2.80
C ILE A 209 8.15 14.34 -3.98
N LEU A 210 8.45 13.18 -4.58
CA LEU A 210 9.39 13.04 -5.71
C LEU A 210 8.94 13.77 -6.98
N HIS A 211 7.68 14.19 -7.07
CA HIS A 211 7.16 14.99 -8.19
C HIS A 211 7.36 16.49 -8.01
N GLN A 212 7.81 16.95 -6.84
CA GLN A 212 8.10 18.36 -6.59
C GLN A 212 9.37 18.79 -7.31
N THR A 213 9.51 20.09 -7.58
CA THR A 213 10.66 20.62 -8.36
C THR A 213 11.92 20.68 -7.53
N ARG A 214 11.83 21.27 -6.35
CA ARG A 214 12.91 21.33 -5.35
C ARG A 214 12.33 20.91 -4.01
N TRP A 215 12.90 19.87 -3.44
CA TRP A 215 12.48 19.35 -2.17
C TRP A 215 13.66 18.79 -1.39
N GLU A 216 13.58 18.92 -0.09
CA GLU A 216 14.46 18.29 0.88
C GLU A 216 13.60 17.60 1.91
N LEU A 217 13.97 16.39 2.29
CA LEU A 217 13.25 15.58 3.26
C LEU A 217 14.23 15.13 4.33
N LYS A 218 13.87 15.38 5.59
CA LYS A 218 14.54 14.82 6.76
C LYS A 218 13.54 14.03 7.56
N ALA A 219 13.88 12.79 7.88
CA ALA A 219 13.02 11.93 8.69
C ALA A 219 13.82 11.21 9.77
N GLU A 220 13.32 11.27 10.99
CA GLU A 220 13.87 10.51 12.10
C GLU A 220 13.28 9.09 12.06
N VAL A 221 14.13 8.09 11.84
CA VAL A 221 13.72 6.70 11.68
C VAL A 221 14.39 5.80 12.74
N ARG A 222 13.61 4.96 13.38
CA ARG A 222 14.08 4.01 14.39
C ARG A 222 14.30 2.64 13.78
N ILE A 223 15.56 2.30 13.46
CA ILE A 223 15.89 1.00 12.86
C ILE A 223 15.91 -0.12 13.89
N ARG A 224 16.44 0.15 15.09
CA ARG A 224 16.50 -0.79 16.22
C ARG A 224 15.97 -0.12 17.49
N LYS A 225 15.61 -0.94 18.50
CA LYS A 225 15.29 -0.43 19.83
C LYS A 225 16.44 0.49 20.30
N ASN A 226 16.17 1.74 20.57
CA ASN A 226 17.10 2.78 21.02
C ASN A 226 18.13 3.29 19.98
N GLN A 227 17.92 3.08 18.70
CA GLN A 227 18.77 3.66 17.65
C GLN A 227 17.91 4.42 16.63
N SER A 228 17.86 5.74 16.79
CA SER A 228 17.28 6.66 15.79
C SER A 228 18.38 7.10 14.83
N HIS A 229 18.02 7.20 13.57
CA HIS A 229 18.88 7.67 12.49
C HIS A 229 18.11 8.72 11.68
N THR A 230 18.84 9.70 11.17
CA THR A 230 18.25 10.69 10.27
C THR A 230 18.37 10.22 8.83
N LEU A 231 17.24 10.06 8.17
CA LEU A 231 17.15 9.90 6.72
C LEU A 231 17.14 11.29 6.09
N ASP A 232 18.16 11.64 5.32
CA ASP A 232 18.29 12.92 4.64
C ASP A 232 18.28 12.70 3.12
N LEU A 233 17.29 13.24 2.43
CA LEU A 233 17.08 13.08 0.99
C LEU A 233 16.74 14.42 0.37
N ASN A 234 17.12 14.60 -0.89
CA ASN A 234 16.74 15.75 -1.68
C ASN A 234 16.54 15.38 -3.16
N GLN A 235 16.17 16.34 -4.00
CA GLN A 235 15.89 16.12 -5.42
C GLN A 235 17.08 15.56 -6.23
N THR A 236 18.31 15.57 -5.69
CA THR A 236 19.51 15.06 -6.36
C THR A 236 19.83 13.61 -5.99
N CYS A 237 19.08 12.99 -5.08
CA CYS A 237 19.34 11.63 -4.59
C CYS A 237 19.14 10.52 -5.64
N GLY A 238 18.70 10.86 -6.86
CA GLY A 238 18.49 9.90 -7.94
C GLY A 238 17.24 9.02 -7.81
N ILE A 239 16.49 9.12 -6.70
CA ILE A 239 15.25 8.39 -6.51
C ILE A 239 14.14 9.08 -7.30
N ARG A 240 13.43 8.30 -8.14
CA ARG A 240 12.32 8.80 -8.95
C ARG A 240 11.04 8.08 -8.61
N SER A 241 9.92 8.78 -8.72
CA SER A 241 8.61 8.17 -8.59
C SER A 241 8.40 7.12 -9.67
N HIS A 242 7.92 5.94 -9.27
CA HIS A 242 7.50 4.90 -10.20
C HIS A 242 6.11 5.15 -10.81
N TYR A 243 5.41 6.18 -10.35
CA TYR A 243 4.17 6.66 -10.94
C TYR A 243 4.47 7.70 -12.02
N ARG A 244 4.05 7.45 -13.25
CA ARG A 244 4.24 8.41 -14.37
C ARG A 244 3.38 9.66 -14.20
N GLN A 245 2.18 9.50 -13.69
CA GLN A 245 1.28 10.60 -13.34
C GLN A 245 0.72 10.30 -11.96
N PHE A 246 0.69 11.32 -11.14
CA PHE A 246 0.01 11.24 -9.86
C PHE A 246 -1.50 11.33 -10.14
N ILE A 247 -2.14 10.19 -10.36
CA ILE A 247 -3.59 10.11 -10.41
C ILE A 247 -4.05 10.34 -8.97
N SER A 248 -4.67 11.48 -8.72
CA SER A 248 -5.21 11.78 -7.40
C SER A 248 -6.31 10.75 -7.08
N TYR A 249 -5.97 9.78 -6.24
CA TYR A 249 -6.99 8.96 -5.61
C TYR A 249 -7.95 9.89 -4.86
N VAL A 250 -9.23 9.81 -5.19
CA VAL A 250 -10.29 10.51 -4.47
C VAL A 250 -11.00 9.46 -3.64
N PRO A 251 -10.95 9.54 -2.30
CA PRO A 251 -11.69 8.63 -1.43
C PRO A 251 -13.18 8.57 -1.81
N GLU A 252 -13.79 7.42 -1.62
CA GLU A 252 -15.20 7.21 -1.96
C GLU A 252 -16.11 8.16 -1.18
N GLU A 253 -15.78 8.43 0.08
CA GLU A 253 -16.52 9.38 0.91
C GLU A 253 -16.57 10.79 0.30
N ILE A 254 -15.48 11.21 -0.35
CA ILE A 254 -15.40 12.51 -1.02
C ILE A 254 -16.20 12.52 -2.32
N GLN A 255 -16.23 11.40 -3.05
CA GLN A 255 -17.07 11.27 -4.25
C GLN A 255 -18.55 11.33 -3.87
N LEU A 256 -18.95 10.59 -2.83
CA LEU A 256 -20.32 10.60 -2.31
C LEU A 256 -20.72 11.99 -1.81
N LEU A 257 -19.85 12.69 -1.07
CA LEU A 257 -20.08 14.06 -0.64
C LEU A 257 -20.34 14.98 -1.83
N SER A 258 -19.51 14.90 -2.86
CA SER A 258 -19.66 15.72 -4.08
C SER A 258 -21.00 15.48 -4.79
N GLN A 259 -21.44 14.23 -4.87
CA GLN A 259 -22.73 13.85 -5.44
C GLN A 259 -23.91 14.35 -4.59
N GLN A 260 -23.83 14.21 -3.27
CA GLN A 260 -24.86 14.70 -2.37
C GLN A 260 -25.03 16.23 -2.44
N ILE A 261 -23.92 16.98 -2.52
CA ILE A 261 -23.95 18.43 -2.67
C ILE A 261 -24.60 18.81 -3.98
N ALA A 262 -24.21 18.18 -5.11
CA ALA A 262 -24.81 18.47 -6.41
C ALA A 262 -26.32 18.23 -6.43
N ASN A 263 -26.80 17.22 -5.73
CA ASN A 263 -28.23 16.88 -5.67
C ASN A 263 -29.03 17.80 -4.70
N LYS A 264 -28.46 18.14 -3.53
CA LYS A 264 -29.18 18.87 -2.47
C LYS A 264 -29.13 20.38 -2.64
N ILE A 265 -28.07 20.92 -3.20
CA ILE A 265 -27.85 22.38 -3.34
C ILE A 265 -27.35 22.74 -4.75
N PRO A 266 -28.15 22.57 -5.79
CA PRO A 266 -27.73 22.72 -7.18
C PRO A 266 -27.24 24.13 -7.55
N ALA A 267 -27.59 25.16 -6.76
CA ALA A 267 -27.07 26.52 -6.94
C ALA A 267 -25.56 26.66 -6.63
N TRP A 268 -24.98 25.67 -5.96
CA TRP A 268 -23.58 25.64 -5.56
C TRP A 268 -22.82 24.56 -6.33
N LYS A 269 -21.75 24.94 -6.99
CA LYS A 269 -20.84 24.03 -7.65
C LYS A 269 -19.61 23.77 -6.77
N LEU A 270 -19.33 22.50 -6.46
CA LEU A 270 -18.15 22.07 -5.75
C LEU A 270 -17.00 21.81 -6.73
N THR A 271 -15.86 22.45 -6.50
CA THR A 271 -14.64 22.27 -7.31
C THR A 271 -13.42 22.19 -6.40
N SER A 272 -12.34 21.54 -6.89
CA SER A 272 -11.05 21.62 -6.23
C SER A 272 -10.50 23.03 -6.36
N THR A 273 -10.15 23.69 -5.26
CA THR A 273 -9.58 25.04 -5.31
C THR A 273 -8.13 25.05 -5.77
N ALA A 274 -7.75 26.15 -6.38
CA ALA A 274 -6.40 26.39 -6.85
C ALA A 274 -5.53 27.14 -5.84
N ASP A 275 -6.14 28.02 -5.07
CA ASP A 275 -5.42 28.98 -4.27
C ASP A 275 -5.36 28.55 -2.80
N TYR A 276 -4.29 28.85 -2.14
CA TYR A 276 -4.14 28.70 -0.72
C TYR A 276 -4.56 30.00 -0.01
N LEU A 277 -5.05 29.88 1.19
CA LEU A 277 -5.33 31.00 2.07
C LEU A 277 -4.12 31.22 2.97
N GLN A 278 -3.77 32.50 3.15
CA GLN A 278 -2.70 32.88 4.06
C GLN A 278 -3.33 33.49 5.30
N PHE A 279 -2.93 33.00 6.45
CA PHE A 279 -3.28 33.58 7.75
C PHE A 279 -2.19 34.51 8.28
N THR A 280 -2.45 35.20 9.37
CA THR A 280 -1.44 36.01 10.07
C THR A 280 -0.24 35.15 10.46
N GLY A 281 0.96 35.68 10.26
CA GLY A 281 2.20 34.96 10.51
C GLY A 281 2.61 34.04 9.35
N GLU A 282 3.03 32.82 9.66
CA GLU A 282 3.55 31.84 8.70
C GLU A 282 2.53 30.80 8.27
N SER A 283 1.36 30.79 8.91
CA SER A 283 0.35 29.78 8.72
C SER A 283 -0.33 29.90 7.36
N VAL A 284 -0.49 28.76 6.68
CA VAL A 284 -1.13 28.63 5.36
C VAL A 284 -2.19 27.55 5.41
N CYS A 285 -3.32 27.79 4.74
CA CYS A 285 -4.36 26.81 4.54
C CYS A 285 -4.47 26.45 3.06
N PHE A 286 -4.55 25.16 2.78
CA PHE A 286 -4.87 24.64 1.47
C PHE A 286 -6.28 24.04 1.51
N PRO A 287 -7.33 24.83 1.18
CA PRO A 287 -8.69 24.32 1.18
C PRO A 287 -8.83 23.10 0.26
N ASP A 288 -9.61 22.11 0.66
CA ASP A 288 -9.85 20.90 -0.13
C ASP A 288 -10.78 21.17 -1.31
N PHE A 289 -11.76 22.06 -1.09
CA PHE A 289 -12.78 22.40 -2.06
C PHE A 289 -13.08 23.91 -2.10
N LEU A 290 -13.68 24.31 -3.20
CA LEU A 290 -14.24 25.63 -3.39
C LEU A 290 -15.69 25.49 -3.80
N PHE A 291 -16.59 26.02 -2.97
CA PHE A 291 -17.97 26.23 -3.34
C PHE A 291 -18.09 27.51 -4.18
N THR A 292 -18.70 27.42 -5.34
CA THR A 292 -19.00 28.57 -6.17
C THR A 292 -20.51 28.62 -6.38
N HIS A 293 -21.13 29.68 -5.90
CA HIS A 293 -22.56 29.95 -6.10
C HIS A 293 -22.83 30.52 -7.49
N SER A 294 -24.02 30.33 -8.02
CA SER A 294 -24.46 30.89 -9.31
C SER A 294 -24.33 32.43 -9.38
N SER A 295 -24.40 33.13 -8.25
CA SER A 295 -24.15 34.59 -8.15
C SER A 295 -22.67 34.99 -8.19
N GLY A 296 -21.74 34.05 -8.31
CA GLY A 296 -20.31 34.30 -8.29
C GLY A 296 -19.66 34.29 -6.89
N LYS A 297 -20.46 34.17 -5.81
CA LYS A 297 -19.88 34.04 -4.44
C LYS A 297 -19.06 32.75 -4.32
N LYS A 298 -17.86 32.89 -3.75
CA LYS A 298 -16.93 31.76 -3.55
C LYS A 298 -16.68 31.54 -2.06
N VAL A 299 -16.76 30.29 -1.61
CA VAL A 299 -16.50 29.89 -0.23
C VAL A 299 -15.59 28.66 -0.24
N PRO A 300 -14.34 28.79 0.22
CA PRO A 300 -13.45 27.65 0.37
C PRO A 300 -13.90 26.76 1.53
N MET A 301 -13.57 25.46 1.45
CA MET A 301 -13.87 24.46 2.48
C MET A 301 -12.62 23.66 2.80
N GLU A 302 -12.35 23.44 4.06
CA GLU A 302 -11.30 22.58 4.58
C GLU A 302 -11.92 21.41 5.34
N LEU A 303 -11.42 20.19 5.11
CA LEU A 303 -11.89 18.96 5.75
C LEU A 303 -10.99 18.58 6.92
N PHE A 304 -11.59 18.14 8.00
CA PHE A 304 -10.89 17.63 9.17
C PHE A 304 -11.32 16.19 9.50
N HIS A 305 -10.42 15.44 10.12
CA HIS A 305 -10.72 14.10 10.57
C HIS A 305 -11.31 14.10 11.98
N THR A 306 -12.41 13.40 12.16
CA THR A 306 -13.11 13.32 13.45
C THR A 306 -12.25 12.70 14.56
N TRP A 307 -11.29 11.87 14.22
CA TRP A 307 -10.39 11.22 15.19
C TRP A 307 -9.22 12.10 15.65
N HIS A 308 -9.04 13.28 15.04
CA HIS A 308 -7.96 14.20 15.39
C HIS A 308 -8.44 15.64 15.35
N ALA A 309 -8.86 16.15 16.49
CA ALA A 309 -9.47 17.49 16.61
C ALA A 309 -8.47 18.65 16.70
N ALA A 310 -7.20 18.39 17.03
CA ALA A 310 -6.21 19.46 17.26
C ALA A 310 -6.04 20.43 16.07
N PRO A 311 -5.91 19.99 14.81
CA PRO A 311 -5.82 20.88 13.66
C PRO A 311 -7.08 21.74 13.46
N LEU A 312 -8.26 21.20 13.79
CA LEU A 312 -9.51 21.96 13.73
C LEU A 312 -9.53 23.10 14.76
N VAL A 313 -9.12 22.81 16.00
CA VAL A 313 -9.04 23.81 17.07
C VAL A 313 -8.03 24.90 16.70
N GLU A 314 -6.88 24.53 16.19
CA GLU A 314 -5.88 25.50 15.72
C GLU A 314 -6.45 26.38 14.59
N ARG A 315 -7.18 25.78 13.64
CA ARG A 315 -7.80 26.53 12.53
C ARG A 315 -8.88 27.49 13.03
N LEU A 316 -9.69 27.10 13.99
CA LEU A 316 -10.68 27.96 14.60
C LEU A 316 -10.02 29.18 15.27
N ASN A 317 -8.98 28.96 16.06
CA ASN A 317 -8.21 30.04 16.69
C ASN A 317 -7.62 31.02 15.65
N GLN A 318 -7.11 30.49 14.52
CA GLN A 318 -6.59 31.32 13.43
C GLN A 318 -7.68 32.17 12.75
N LEU A 319 -8.87 31.61 12.57
CA LEU A 319 -10.01 32.34 11.99
C LEU A 319 -10.54 33.42 12.92
N GLU A 320 -10.64 33.15 14.21
CA GLU A 320 -11.04 34.13 15.22
C GLU A 320 -10.08 35.31 15.30
N ALA A 321 -8.78 35.04 15.20
CA ALA A 321 -7.75 36.07 15.24
C ALA A 321 -7.74 37.00 14.02
N GLN A 322 -8.31 36.59 12.89
CA GLN A 322 -8.14 37.33 11.61
C GLN A 322 -9.37 38.08 11.14
N ASN A 323 -10.55 37.83 11.66
CA ASN A 323 -11.80 38.40 11.13
C ASN A 323 -11.89 38.32 9.58
N SER A 324 -11.42 37.23 9.00
CA SER A 324 -11.07 37.09 7.58
C SER A 324 -12.12 36.30 6.79
N ALA A 325 -11.89 36.14 5.49
CA ALA A 325 -12.76 35.55 4.50
C ALA A 325 -13.46 34.25 4.96
N PRO A 326 -14.71 34.03 4.56
CA PRO A 326 -15.48 32.85 4.98
C PRO A 326 -14.77 31.56 4.56
N LEU A 327 -14.48 30.69 5.52
CA LEU A 327 -13.97 29.33 5.34
C LEU A 327 -14.94 28.37 6.02
N LEU A 328 -15.41 27.36 5.28
CA LEU A 328 -16.15 26.22 5.85
C LEU A 328 -15.16 25.21 6.42
N LEU A 329 -15.46 24.68 7.61
CA LEU A 329 -14.66 23.64 8.28
C LEU A 329 -15.46 22.36 8.42
#